data_9db5e26654c3340a66561da37ae05a3b
#
_entry.id   9db5e26654c3340a66561da37ae05a3b
#
_cell.length_a   1.000
_cell.length_b   1.000
_cell.length_c   1.000
_cell.angle_alpha   90.00
_cell.angle_beta   90.00
_cell.angle_gamma   90.00
#
_symmetry.space_group_name_H-M   'P 1'
#
loop_
_entity.id
_entity.type
_entity.pdbx_description
1 polymer ?
#
loop_
_entity_poly.entity_id
_entity_poly.type
_entity_poly.pdbx_seq_one_letter_code
_entity_poly.pdbx_strand_id
1 'polypeptide(L)'
;MKNKINHINISLFLLTCLLLSSVSLFSQEVNDNEEITVVAPYQPTVSDAFKINISPRIPDEKLEKPKFNYEPIEKTLSLPAQLEPIVPARIEGESVSKLYKNYIRAGFGNYGTPYIEFFANKLRSKKNAFGVHIKHISHSGKIKDFAYPGNSHSSVDFYGKKFLKKHTFSADVFVKRDGYHFYGYRPDDFPELDLEKKDIKQNYTLFGVNTAFESNYTREQSLHHNIGFNYYYLFDRAESTEHNIHFMLDLDKKMEFFSFSEMEKLGLNGDVNFYLNNDTINGSFNSGLTTIAPYYSLQFDQYLFRVGVNTAIQSDSGVSVHVYPELRLEVKVVEDYLITYAGIDGRMEQNSLRSFSDENPFINSALPKQFTNYKSRQFGGLKGRITKYLDYNVSFMNSTISDMPLFVNDTASVIAPGLNNQFTVIYDRVKYTRLLAEFGFHYKSKFNAILSGQYNNYFLDNEDKAWHKPGLELKLATEYTMQEKILLRLEILNRSSSYAKLYETDANDEIKVVAQKIKGFTDVNLGVEYRYNQALSGFISMNNLLSQRQYLWNNYPSYRFNVLLGVTYSF
;
A
#
# COMPACT_ATOMS: atom_id res chain seq x y z
N MET A 1 11.55 43.95 -13.78
CA MET A 1 10.69 42.79 -13.70
C MET A 1 10.96 41.88 -12.49
N LYS A 2 12.23 41.61 -12.08
CA LYS A 2 12.57 40.75 -10.92
C LYS A 2 11.92 41.17 -9.57
N ASN A 3 11.77 42.47 -9.28
CA ASN A 3 11.19 42.90 -7.99
C ASN A 3 9.66 42.70 -7.87
N LYS A 4 8.90 42.64 -8.98
CA LYS A 4 7.46 42.37 -8.92
C LYS A 4 7.15 40.90 -8.66
N ILE A 5 8.03 39.98 -9.09
CA ILE A 5 7.88 38.54 -8.91
C ILE A 5 8.08 38.17 -7.44
N ASN A 6 9.03 38.80 -6.73
CA ASN A 6 9.24 38.54 -5.30
C ASN A 6 8.03 38.96 -4.43
N HIS A 7 7.33 40.05 -4.79
CA HIS A 7 6.13 40.46 -4.06
C HIS A 7 4.92 39.53 -4.29
N ILE A 8 4.80 38.94 -5.48
CA ILE A 8 3.75 37.96 -5.78
C ILE A 8 4.01 36.66 -4.98
N ASN A 9 5.26 36.22 -4.90
CA ASN A 9 5.62 35.02 -4.13
C ASN A 9 5.39 35.20 -2.61
N ILE A 10 5.67 36.36 -2.06
CA ILE A 10 5.41 36.67 -0.64
C ILE A 10 3.91 36.78 -0.38
N SER A 11 3.15 37.39 -1.29
CA SER A 11 1.70 37.51 -1.16
C SER A 11 1.00 36.16 -1.30
N LEU A 12 1.49 35.27 -2.17
CA LEU A 12 0.95 33.92 -2.34
C LEU A 12 1.31 33.02 -1.14
N PHE A 13 2.49 33.18 -0.58
CA PHE A 13 2.90 32.50 0.65
C PHE A 13 2.08 32.98 1.86
N LEU A 14 1.85 34.28 1.97
CA LEU A 14 0.96 34.86 3.01
C LEU A 14 -0.50 34.42 2.81
N LEU A 15 -0.98 34.28 1.58
CA LEU A 15 -2.33 33.78 1.28
C LEU A 15 -2.46 32.29 1.63
N THR A 16 -1.43 31.47 1.37
CA THR A 16 -1.41 30.06 1.79
C THR A 16 -1.30 29.92 3.30
N CYS A 17 -0.51 30.77 3.97
CA CYS A 17 -0.47 30.82 5.43
C CYS A 17 -1.79 31.31 6.05
N LEU A 18 -2.49 32.25 5.40
CA LEU A 18 -3.79 32.75 5.84
C LEU A 18 -4.91 31.71 5.63
N LEU A 19 -4.85 30.94 4.55
CA LEU A 19 -5.73 29.79 4.32
C LEU A 19 -5.49 28.64 5.30
N LEU A 20 -4.25 28.45 5.72
CA LEU A 20 -3.88 27.49 6.76
C LEU A 20 -4.25 27.97 8.17
N SER A 21 -4.27 29.28 8.42
CA SER A 21 -4.65 29.87 9.72
C SER A 21 -6.16 30.00 9.93
N SER A 22 -6.97 29.95 8.88
CA SER A 22 -8.43 29.91 9.00
C SER A 22 -8.98 28.56 9.46
N VAL A 23 -8.13 27.52 9.60
CA VAL A 23 -8.45 26.24 10.25
C VAL A 23 -8.03 26.30 11.71
N SER A 24 -8.31 27.39 12.41
CA SER A 24 -8.03 27.49 13.84
C SER A 24 -9.20 26.99 14.66
N LEU A 25 -8.87 26.04 15.53
CA LEU A 25 -9.44 25.81 16.85
C LEU A 25 -10.87 25.27 16.92
N PHE A 26 -11.02 23.99 16.65
CA PHE A 26 -11.83 23.16 17.53
C PHE A 26 -11.01 21.94 17.95
N SER A 27 -10.37 22.08 19.10
CA SER A 27 -9.82 20.98 19.87
C SER A 27 -10.96 20.25 20.52
N GLN A 28 -11.12 18.97 20.23
CA GLN A 28 -11.37 17.91 21.20
C GLN A 28 -11.53 16.56 20.51
N GLU A 29 -10.66 15.67 20.85
CA GLU A 29 -10.66 14.20 20.99
C GLU A 29 -11.77 13.40 20.27
N VAL A 30 -11.57 12.30 19.57
CA VAL A 30 -10.59 11.22 19.51
C VAL A 30 -11.06 10.22 18.43
N ASN A 31 -10.13 9.61 17.66
CA ASN A 31 -10.11 8.27 17.02
C ASN A 31 -10.95 8.01 15.76
N ASP A 32 -10.57 7.27 14.75
CA ASP A 32 -9.59 6.27 14.37
C ASP A 32 -9.50 5.93 12.89
N ASN A 33 -8.55 5.22 12.52
CA ASN A 33 -7.85 4.53 11.46
C ASN A 33 -8.47 4.18 10.11
N GLU A 34 -7.63 4.31 9.09
CA GLU A 34 -7.57 3.45 7.91
C GLU A 34 -6.13 3.03 7.64
N GLU A 35 -5.94 1.74 7.40
CA GLU A 35 -4.67 1.14 7.04
C GLU A 35 -4.36 1.43 5.57
N ILE A 36 -3.46 2.40 5.33
CA ILE A 36 -2.78 2.45 4.03
C ILE A 36 -1.58 1.53 4.14
N THR A 37 -1.73 0.33 3.62
CA THR A 37 -0.58 -0.50 3.30
C THR A 37 0.18 0.22 2.18
N VAL A 38 1.16 1.05 2.54
CA VAL A 38 2.18 1.47 1.60
C VAL A 38 3.05 0.26 1.34
N VAL A 39 2.59 -0.62 0.47
CA VAL A 39 3.46 -1.56 -0.20
C VAL A 39 4.24 -0.70 -1.18
N ALA A 40 5.36 -0.14 -0.73
CA ALA A 40 6.37 0.30 -1.66
C ALA A 40 6.78 -0.97 -2.43
N PRO A 41 6.48 -1.07 -3.73
CA PRO A 41 7.03 -2.16 -4.50
C PRO A 41 8.55 -2.04 -4.36
N TYR A 42 9.19 -3.05 -3.80
CA TYR A 42 10.63 -3.18 -3.85
C TYR A 42 11.02 -3.26 -5.33
N GLN A 43 11.33 -2.11 -5.90
CA GLN A 43 12.07 -2.06 -7.14
C GLN A 43 13.54 -2.20 -6.74
N PRO A 44 14.21 -3.27 -7.11
CA PRO A 44 15.65 -3.34 -6.98
C PRO A 44 16.23 -2.30 -7.94
N THR A 45 16.48 -1.11 -7.45
CA THR A 45 17.31 -0.14 -8.15
C THR A 45 18.74 -0.67 -8.05
N VAL A 46 19.26 -1.11 -9.18
CA VAL A 46 20.69 -1.23 -9.35
C VAL A 46 21.22 0.20 -9.21
N SER A 47 21.85 0.50 -8.08
CA SER A 47 22.52 1.78 -7.90
C SER A 47 23.63 1.86 -8.92
N ASP A 48 23.57 2.84 -9.80
CA ASP A 48 24.69 3.19 -10.68
C ASP A 48 25.93 3.41 -9.80
N ALA A 49 26.98 2.67 -10.11
CA ALA A 49 28.27 2.83 -9.47
C ALA A 49 28.79 4.22 -9.82
N PHE A 50 28.74 5.14 -8.87
CA PHE A 50 29.38 6.43 -9.01
C PHE A 50 30.89 6.24 -9.04
N LYS A 51 31.49 6.55 -10.18
CA LYS A 51 32.94 6.63 -10.31
C LYS A 51 33.44 7.71 -9.37
N ILE A 52 34.17 7.33 -8.32
CA ILE A 52 34.79 8.27 -7.41
C ILE A 52 35.90 8.97 -8.18
N ASN A 53 35.64 10.19 -8.66
CA ASN A 53 36.66 11.07 -9.20
C ASN A 53 37.39 11.76 -8.01
N ILE A 54 38.25 11.02 -7.36
CA ILE A 54 39.28 11.65 -6.52
C ILE A 54 40.46 11.93 -7.44
N SER A 55 40.57 13.15 -7.92
CA SER A 55 41.82 13.62 -8.51
C SER A 55 42.83 13.79 -7.39
N PRO A 56 43.91 13.01 -7.35
CA PRO A 56 44.96 13.24 -6.40
C PRO A 56 45.59 14.62 -6.68
N ARG A 57 45.49 15.54 -5.74
CA ARG A 57 46.27 16.79 -5.78
C ARG A 57 47.67 16.47 -5.36
N ILE A 58 48.59 16.44 -6.32
CA ILE A 58 50.00 16.46 -6.08
C ILE A 58 50.34 17.91 -5.67
N PRO A 59 50.99 18.14 -4.53
CA PRO A 59 51.45 19.49 -4.19
C PRO A 59 52.45 19.96 -5.25
N ASP A 60 52.22 21.10 -5.86
CA ASP A 60 53.14 21.72 -6.79
C ASP A 60 54.40 22.14 -6.06
N GLU A 61 55.43 21.34 -6.08
CA GLU A 61 56.81 21.82 -5.84
C GLU A 61 57.18 22.71 -7.03
N LYS A 62 57.38 23.96 -6.78
CA LYS A 62 57.93 24.92 -7.75
C LYS A 62 59.39 24.58 -8.02
N LEU A 63 59.62 23.64 -8.95
CA LEU A 63 60.94 23.43 -9.52
C LEU A 63 61.26 24.64 -10.44
N GLU A 64 62.37 25.31 -10.14
CA GLU A 64 62.89 26.33 -11.01
C GLU A 64 63.21 25.72 -12.39
N LYS A 65 62.64 26.29 -13.42
CA LYS A 65 62.85 25.83 -14.80
C LYS A 65 64.28 26.13 -15.23
N PRO A 66 65.10 25.12 -15.56
CA PRO A 66 66.41 25.38 -16.17
C PRO A 66 66.21 26.04 -17.52
N LYS A 67 66.97 27.08 -17.75
CA LYS A 67 67.03 27.75 -19.08
C LYS A 67 67.88 26.91 -20.01
N PHE A 68 67.27 26.24 -20.94
CA PHE A 68 67.97 25.53 -22.04
C PHE A 68 68.08 26.46 -23.24
N ASN A 69 69.30 26.64 -23.75
CA ASN A 69 69.56 27.24 -25.06
C ASN A 69 69.50 26.11 -26.08
N TYR A 70 68.54 26.14 -26.95
CA TYR A 70 68.43 25.17 -28.05
C TYR A 70 69.04 25.80 -29.33
N GLU A 71 70.11 25.24 -29.82
CA GLU A 71 70.52 25.45 -31.21
C GLU A 71 69.85 24.39 -32.05
N PRO A 72 69.04 24.75 -33.07
CA PRO A 72 68.39 23.79 -33.95
C PRO A 72 69.44 23.12 -34.84
N ILE A 73 69.64 21.82 -34.63
CA ILE A 73 70.40 20.99 -35.57
C ILE A 73 69.42 20.49 -36.60
N GLU A 74 69.48 21.01 -37.84
CA GLU A 74 68.74 20.48 -38.95
C GLU A 74 69.31 19.12 -39.34
N LYS A 75 68.75 18.05 -38.81
CA LYS A 75 68.97 16.71 -39.27
C LYS A 75 67.62 16.09 -39.62
N THR A 76 67.34 15.98 -40.90
CA THR A 76 66.24 15.20 -41.41
C THR A 76 66.53 13.72 -41.21
N LEU A 77 65.99 13.13 -40.17
CA LEU A 77 65.95 11.69 -39.96
C LEU A 77 64.64 11.15 -40.57
N SER A 78 64.70 10.55 -41.74
CA SER A 78 63.59 9.74 -42.23
C SER A 78 63.63 8.34 -41.61
N LEU A 79 62.89 8.16 -40.55
CA LEU A 79 62.62 6.84 -39.97
C LEU A 79 61.33 6.29 -40.62
N PRO A 80 61.38 5.14 -41.33
CA PRO A 80 60.17 4.44 -41.72
C PRO A 80 59.60 3.73 -40.46
N ALA A 81 58.89 4.48 -39.63
CA ALA A 81 58.12 3.88 -38.55
C ALA A 81 56.85 3.27 -39.14
N GLN A 82 56.86 1.95 -39.35
CA GLN A 82 55.60 1.24 -39.48
C GLN A 82 54.88 1.31 -38.12
N LEU A 83 53.93 2.23 -38.03
CA LEU A 83 52.97 2.24 -36.91
C LEU A 83 52.07 1.03 -37.06
N GLU A 84 52.32 0.01 -36.25
CA GLU A 84 51.31 -1.05 -36.09
C GLU A 84 50.02 -0.41 -35.56
N PRO A 85 48.87 -0.66 -36.20
CA PRO A 85 47.60 -0.10 -35.70
C PRO A 85 47.34 -0.66 -34.31
N ILE A 86 47.14 0.25 -33.33
CA ILE A 86 46.74 -0.09 -31.98
C ILE A 86 45.42 -0.86 -32.07
N VAL A 87 45.46 -2.16 -31.77
CA VAL A 87 44.25 -2.96 -31.66
C VAL A 87 43.40 -2.38 -30.56
N PRO A 88 42.15 -1.91 -30.85
CA PRO A 88 41.30 -1.35 -29.78
C PRO A 88 41.11 -2.41 -28.69
N ALA A 89 41.37 -2.03 -27.42
CA ALA A 89 41.11 -2.87 -26.27
C ALA A 89 39.61 -3.23 -26.31
N ARG A 90 39.31 -4.52 -26.47
CA ARG A 90 37.96 -5.02 -26.29
C ARG A 90 37.65 -4.87 -24.80
N ILE A 91 36.80 -3.90 -24.47
CA ILE A 91 36.19 -3.83 -23.18
C ILE A 91 35.30 -5.08 -23.09
N GLU A 92 35.75 -6.11 -22.40
CA GLU A 92 34.88 -7.20 -22.02
C GLU A 92 33.80 -6.58 -21.14
N GLY A 93 32.57 -6.51 -21.65
CA GLY A 93 31.44 -6.04 -20.87
C GLY A 93 31.34 -6.85 -19.59
N GLU A 94 31.07 -6.18 -18.48
CA GLU A 94 30.89 -6.86 -17.18
C GLU A 94 29.99 -8.09 -17.36
N SER A 95 30.44 -9.23 -16.86
CA SER A 95 29.67 -10.45 -16.93
C SER A 95 28.34 -10.25 -16.23
N VAL A 96 27.25 -10.35 -16.98
CA VAL A 96 25.90 -10.18 -16.41
C VAL A 96 25.73 -11.18 -15.28
N SER A 97 25.52 -10.68 -14.06
CA SER A 97 25.33 -11.51 -12.88
C SER A 97 24.26 -12.59 -13.11
N LYS A 98 24.51 -13.81 -12.60
CA LYS A 98 23.57 -14.92 -12.70
C LYS A 98 22.29 -14.54 -11.95
N LEU A 99 21.15 -14.46 -12.64
CA LEU A 99 19.85 -14.31 -12.03
C LEU A 99 19.22 -15.69 -11.84
N TYR A 100 18.88 -15.99 -10.61
CA TYR A 100 18.08 -17.17 -10.30
C TYR A 100 16.64 -16.95 -10.79
N LYS A 101 16.10 -17.97 -11.44
CA LYS A 101 14.75 -17.93 -12.02
C LYS A 101 13.68 -18.45 -11.08
N ASN A 102 14.09 -19.33 -10.21
CA ASN A 102 13.21 -20.00 -9.29
C ASN A 102 13.66 -19.72 -7.85
N TYR A 103 12.68 -19.66 -6.96
CA TYR A 103 12.90 -19.43 -5.54
C TYR A 103 11.91 -20.26 -4.75
N ILE A 104 12.37 -20.97 -3.76
CA ILE A 104 11.52 -21.66 -2.79
C ILE A 104 11.90 -21.21 -1.39
N ARG A 105 10.89 -20.99 -0.57
CA ARG A 105 11.00 -20.69 0.85
C ARG A 105 10.09 -21.65 1.60
N ALA A 106 10.63 -22.45 2.50
CA ALA A 106 9.87 -23.41 3.28
C ALA A 106 10.25 -23.31 4.75
N GLY A 107 9.29 -23.46 5.63
CA GLY A 107 9.49 -23.34 7.06
C GLY A 107 8.40 -24.03 7.87
N PHE A 108 8.68 -24.15 9.16
CA PHE A 108 7.74 -24.67 10.13
C PHE A 108 7.84 -23.86 11.43
N GLY A 109 6.69 -23.56 12.04
CA GLY A 109 6.62 -22.75 13.24
C GLY A 109 5.87 -23.42 14.39
N ASN A 110 5.93 -22.78 15.56
CA ASN A 110 5.07 -23.16 16.67
C ASN A 110 3.59 -22.95 16.25
N TYR A 111 2.64 -23.39 17.06
CA TYR A 111 1.21 -23.46 16.71
C TYR A 111 0.90 -24.31 15.47
N GLY A 112 1.80 -25.28 15.12
CA GLY A 112 1.62 -26.13 13.95
C GLY A 112 1.51 -25.30 12.67
N THR A 113 2.53 -24.48 12.39
CA THR A 113 2.56 -23.52 11.29
C THR A 113 3.46 -23.99 10.15
N PRO A 114 2.96 -24.78 9.18
CA PRO A 114 3.65 -25.04 7.93
C PRO A 114 3.62 -23.78 7.06
N TYR A 115 4.75 -23.50 6.41
CA TYR A 115 4.91 -22.40 5.47
C TYR A 115 5.63 -22.89 4.22
N ILE A 116 5.10 -22.56 3.06
CA ILE A 116 5.75 -22.76 1.78
C ILE A 116 5.45 -21.60 0.84
N GLU A 117 6.46 -21.15 0.13
CA GLU A 117 6.37 -20.13 -0.90
C GLU A 117 7.30 -20.50 -2.05
N PHE A 118 6.78 -20.42 -3.26
CA PHE A 118 7.50 -20.79 -4.48
C PHE A 118 7.28 -19.75 -5.57
N PHE A 119 8.38 -19.35 -6.21
CA PHE A 119 8.37 -18.52 -7.41
C PHE A 119 9.13 -19.21 -8.53
N ALA A 120 8.57 -19.16 -9.73
CA ALA A 120 9.27 -19.52 -10.95
C ALA A 120 9.02 -18.44 -12.00
N ASN A 121 10.09 -17.89 -12.58
CA ASN A 121 10.03 -16.72 -13.45
C ASN A 121 10.87 -16.89 -14.71
N LYS A 122 10.37 -16.35 -15.83
CA LYS A 122 11.14 -16.14 -17.04
C LYS A 122 11.39 -14.65 -17.23
N LEU A 123 12.53 -14.15 -16.77
CA LEU A 123 12.78 -12.72 -16.63
C LEU A 123 13.51 -12.07 -17.79
N ARG A 124 14.41 -12.78 -18.49
CA ARG A 124 15.29 -12.18 -19.51
C ARG A 124 14.76 -12.40 -20.94
N SER A 125 13.61 -11.84 -21.26
CA SER A 125 13.09 -11.86 -22.62
C SER A 125 12.63 -10.46 -23.02
N LYS A 126 13.04 -10.02 -24.20
CA LYS A 126 12.59 -8.76 -24.81
C LYS A 126 11.13 -8.85 -25.32
N LYS A 127 10.56 -10.04 -25.40
CA LYS A 127 9.23 -10.27 -26.00
C LYS A 127 8.18 -10.65 -24.97
N ASN A 128 8.54 -11.49 -23.99
CA ASN A 128 7.60 -12.03 -23.02
C ASN A 128 8.28 -12.16 -21.65
N ALA A 129 7.55 -11.84 -20.60
CA ALA A 129 7.90 -12.19 -19.21
C ALA A 129 6.70 -12.94 -18.61
N PHE A 130 6.93 -14.02 -17.89
CA PHE A 130 5.88 -14.74 -17.18
C PHE A 130 6.43 -15.44 -15.95
N GLY A 131 5.57 -15.69 -15.00
CA GLY A 131 5.93 -16.39 -13.80
C GLY A 131 4.73 -16.98 -13.08
N VAL A 132 5.04 -17.77 -12.07
CA VAL A 132 4.08 -18.34 -11.14
C VAL A 132 4.56 -18.06 -9.71
N HIS A 133 3.61 -17.73 -8.85
CA HIS A 133 3.82 -17.61 -7.41
C HIS A 133 2.81 -18.51 -6.69
N ILE A 134 3.29 -19.31 -5.76
CA ILE A 134 2.47 -20.18 -4.91
C ILE A 134 2.86 -19.89 -3.47
N LYS A 135 1.86 -19.70 -2.60
CA LYS A 135 2.07 -19.48 -1.17
C LYS A 135 1.04 -20.24 -0.35
N HIS A 136 1.50 -20.85 0.72
CA HIS A 136 0.65 -21.42 1.75
C HIS A 136 1.23 -21.19 3.13
N ILE A 137 0.38 -20.74 4.06
CA ILE A 137 0.65 -20.68 5.50
C ILE A 137 -0.61 -21.07 6.25
N SER A 138 -0.49 -21.82 7.32
CA SER A 138 -1.63 -22.13 8.19
C SER A 138 -1.19 -22.23 9.64
N HIS A 139 -2.14 -22.05 10.55
CA HIS A 139 -1.93 -22.17 11.98
C HIS A 139 -3.01 -23.10 12.54
N SER A 140 -2.61 -24.09 13.35
CA SER A 140 -3.51 -25.07 13.95
C SER A 140 -3.42 -25.13 15.49
N GLY A 141 -2.67 -24.20 16.09
CA GLY A 141 -2.53 -24.11 17.54
C GLY A 141 -3.82 -23.66 18.25
N LYS A 142 -3.83 -23.81 19.56
CA LYS A 142 -4.94 -23.37 20.42
C LYS A 142 -4.62 -22.05 21.11
N ILE A 143 -5.63 -21.25 21.37
CA ILE A 143 -5.57 -20.09 22.29
C ILE A 143 -6.31 -20.51 23.56
N LYS A 144 -5.65 -20.35 24.71
CA LYS A 144 -6.22 -20.73 26.00
C LYS A 144 -7.52 -19.98 26.25
N ASP A 145 -8.51 -20.67 26.76
CA ASP A 145 -9.86 -20.19 27.15
C ASP A 145 -10.78 -19.83 25.94
N PHE A 146 -10.34 -20.01 24.70
CA PHE A 146 -11.13 -19.71 23.50
C PHE A 146 -11.37 -20.95 22.65
N ALA A 147 -12.38 -20.88 21.81
CA ALA A 147 -12.65 -21.92 20.82
C ALA A 147 -11.48 -22.04 19.82
N TYR A 148 -11.56 -22.97 18.88
CA TYR A 148 -10.44 -23.29 17.98
C TYR A 148 -10.13 -22.14 17.00
N PRO A 149 -8.93 -21.50 17.07
CA PRO A 149 -8.59 -20.31 16.29
C PRO A 149 -7.86 -20.60 14.97
N GLY A 150 -7.84 -21.87 14.53
CA GLY A 150 -7.06 -22.25 13.34
C GLY A 150 -7.42 -21.43 12.11
N ASN A 151 -6.39 -21.05 11.36
CA ASN A 151 -6.54 -20.30 10.12
C ASN A 151 -5.59 -20.81 9.04
N SER A 152 -5.90 -20.50 7.78
CA SER A 152 -5.06 -20.86 6.64
C SER A 152 -5.18 -19.82 5.55
N HIS A 153 -4.06 -19.56 4.87
CA HIS A 153 -3.99 -18.68 3.73
C HIS A 153 -3.23 -19.36 2.60
N SER A 154 -3.87 -19.50 1.44
CA SER A 154 -3.29 -20.16 0.27
C SER A 154 -3.53 -19.31 -0.96
N SER A 155 -2.50 -19.11 -1.78
CA SER A 155 -2.63 -18.43 -3.06
C SER A 155 -1.80 -19.10 -4.15
N VAL A 156 -2.31 -19.00 -5.38
CA VAL A 156 -1.61 -19.35 -6.61
C VAL A 156 -1.86 -18.25 -7.62
N ASP A 157 -0.79 -17.64 -8.10
CA ASP A 157 -0.82 -16.52 -9.02
C ASP A 157 -0.01 -16.88 -10.28
N PHE A 158 -0.60 -16.78 -11.47
CA PHE A 158 0.05 -16.87 -12.77
C PHE A 158 0.03 -15.50 -13.41
N TYR A 159 1.18 -14.95 -13.71
CA TYR A 159 1.28 -13.62 -14.30
C TYR A 159 2.18 -13.61 -15.52
N GLY A 160 1.86 -12.73 -16.46
CA GLY A 160 2.63 -12.59 -17.68
C GLY A 160 2.52 -11.22 -18.31
N LYS A 161 3.57 -10.86 -19.06
CA LYS A 161 3.61 -9.65 -19.88
C LYS A 161 4.10 -10.00 -21.27
N LYS A 162 3.45 -9.41 -22.27
CA LYS A 162 3.87 -9.45 -23.68
C LYS A 162 4.25 -8.05 -24.12
N PHE A 163 5.52 -7.88 -24.44
CA PHE A 163 6.06 -6.61 -24.93
C PHE A 163 5.89 -6.53 -26.46
N LEU A 164 5.06 -5.59 -26.89
CA LEU A 164 4.88 -5.24 -28.30
C LEU A 164 5.73 -4.01 -28.62
N LYS A 165 5.82 -3.62 -29.90
CA LYS A 165 6.64 -2.46 -30.30
C LYS A 165 6.26 -1.14 -29.62
N LYS A 166 4.98 -0.94 -29.36
CA LYS A 166 4.42 0.31 -28.79
C LYS A 166 3.47 0.08 -27.62
N HIS A 167 3.26 -1.16 -27.21
CA HIS A 167 2.32 -1.51 -26.16
C HIS A 167 2.86 -2.63 -25.29
N THR A 168 2.39 -2.70 -24.04
CA THR A 168 2.59 -3.85 -23.19
C THR A 168 1.21 -4.41 -22.84
N PHE A 169 1.03 -5.70 -23.07
CA PHE A 169 -0.11 -6.45 -22.54
C PHE A 169 0.34 -7.22 -21.33
N SER A 170 -0.33 -7.02 -20.19
CA SER A 170 -0.14 -7.79 -18.97
C SER A 170 -1.41 -8.54 -18.60
N ALA A 171 -1.24 -9.74 -18.07
CA ALA A 171 -2.34 -10.54 -17.55
C ALA A 171 -1.87 -11.32 -16.33
N ASP A 172 -2.72 -11.40 -15.31
CA ASP A 172 -2.57 -12.32 -14.20
C ASP A 172 -3.87 -13.07 -13.93
N VAL A 173 -3.74 -14.32 -13.52
CA VAL A 173 -4.83 -15.18 -13.09
C VAL A 173 -4.47 -15.71 -11.72
N PHE A 174 -5.36 -15.56 -10.78
CA PHE A 174 -5.08 -15.95 -9.41
C PHE A 174 -6.23 -16.70 -8.75
N VAL A 175 -5.85 -17.55 -7.79
CA VAL A 175 -6.75 -18.23 -6.88
C VAL A 175 -6.25 -17.98 -5.46
N LYS A 176 -7.14 -17.51 -4.58
CA LYS A 176 -6.85 -17.34 -3.15
C LYS A 176 -7.90 -18.08 -2.35
N ARG A 177 -7.46 -18.70 -1.27
CA ARG A 177 -8.36 -19.33 -0.31
C ARG A 177 -7.91 -19.05 1.11
N ASP A 178 -8.76 -18.34 1.84
CA ASP A 178 -8.56 -17.94 3.23
C ASP A 178 -9.55 -18.71 4.10
N GLY A 179 -9.02 -19.42 5.08
CA GLY A 179 -9.81 -20.18 6.04
C GLY A 179 -9.66 -19.61 7.44
N TYR A 180 -10.78 -19.44 8.12
CA TYR A 180 -10.86 -18.91 9.48
C TYR A 180 -11.85 -19.72 10.32
N HIS A 181 -11.87 -19.45 11.62
CA HIS A 181 -12.88 -19.98 12.54
C HIS A 181 -13.44 -18.84 13.38
N PHE A 182 -14.74 -18.87 13.61
CA PHE A 182 -15.43 -17.91 14.49
C PHE A 182 -15.19 -18.27 15.96
N TYR A 183 -13.91 -18.17 16.39
CA TYR A 183 -13.44 -18.58 17.73
C TYR A 183 -13.63 -17.53 18.83
N GLY A 184 -14.27 -16.40 18.52
CA GLY A 184 -14.42 -15.26 19.41
C GLY A 184 -15.39 -15.49 20.56
N TYR A 185 -15.36 -16.67 21.20
CA TYR A 185 -16.14 -17.01 22.39
C TYR A 185 -15.37 -17.99 23.28
N ARG A 186 -15.78 -18.09 24.53
CA ARG A 186 -15.24 -19.07 25.47
C ARG A 186 -16.22 -20.24 25.60
N PRO A 187 -15.85 -21.47 25.26
CA PRO A 187 -16.74 -22.63 25.38
C PRO A 187 -17.27 -22.85 26.80
N ASP A 188 -16.48 -22.53 27.83
CA ASP A 188 -16.87 -22.68 29.22
C ASP A 188 -18.02 -21.75 29.64
N ASP A 189 -18.23 -20.63 28.93
CA ASP A 189 -19.33 -19.70 29.16
C ASP A 189 -20.66 -20.20 28.51
N PHE A 190 -20.60 -21.25 27.68
CA PHE A 190 -21.72 -21.82 26.92
C PHE A 190 -21.71 -23.35 26.98
N PRO A 191 -21.81 -23.95 28.16
CA PRO A 191 -21.66 -25.40 28.35
C PRO A 191 -22.76 -26.23 27.67
N GLU A 192 -23.89 -25.63 27.31
CA GLU A 192 -24.99 -26.26 26.56
C GLU A 192 -24.73 -26.33 25.05
N LEU A 193 -23.73 -25.61 24.53
CA LEU A 193 -23.42 -25.61 23.11
C LEU A 193 -22.27 -26.59 22.79
N ASP A 194 -22.61 -27.70 22.15
CA ASP A 194 -21.62 -28.67 21.64
C ASP A 194 -21.21 -28.32 20.20
N LEU A 195 -20.38 -27.27 20.08
CA LEU A 195 -19.90 -26.80 18.77
C LEU A 195 -18.55 -27.43 18.40
N GLU A 196 -18.52 -28.15 17.30
CA GLU A 196 -17.31 -28.68 16.73
C GLU A 196 -16.57 -27.61 15.88
N LYS A 197 -15.28 -27.86 15.58
CA LYS A 197 -14.48 -26.98 14.71
C LYS A 197 -15.12 -26.70 13.35
N LYS A 198 -15.84 -27.70 12.80
CA LYS A 198 -16.51 -27.57 11.52
C LYS A 198 -17.65 -26.54 11.56
N ASP A 199 -18.35 -26.40 12.69
CA ASP A 199 -19.54 -25.56 12.82
C ASP A 199 -19.18 -24.06 12.86
N ILE A 200 -18.00 -23.74 13.39
CA ILE A 200 -17.46 -22.37 13.48
C ILE A 200 -16.48 -22.02 12.34
N LYS A 201 -16.35 -22.88 11.32
CA LYS A 201 -15.41 -22.66 10.22
C LYS A 201 -15.99 -21.74 9.16
N GLN A 202 -15.18 -20.81 8.64
CA GLN A 202 -15.43 -19.98 7.47
C GLN A 202 -14.30 -20.11 6.45
N ASN A 203 -14.62 -20.03 5.17
CA ASN A 203 -13.64 -19.99 4.09
C ASN A 203 -14.08 -18.98 3.04
N TYR A 204 -13.18 -18.12 2.62
CA TYR A 204 -13.36 -17.26 1.45
C TYR A 204 -12.50 -17.80 0.31
N THR A 205 -13.11 -18.11 -0.82
CA THR A 205 -12.39 -18.58 -2.00
C THR A 205 -12.62 -17.59 -3.13
N LEU A 206 -11.52 -17.08 -3.67
CA LEU A 206 -11.47 -16.02 -4.67
C LEU A 206 -10.73 -16.52 -5.91
N PHE A 207 -11.39 -16.49 -7.08
CA PHE A 207 -10.77 -16.64 -8.39
C PHE A 207 -10.77 -15.28 -9.07
N GLY A 208 -9.68 -14.91 -9.73
CA GLY A 208 -9.64 -13.65 -10.44
C GLY A 208 -8.74 -13.65 -11.66
N VAL A 209 -9.04 -12.71 -12.54
CA VAL A 209 -8.26 -12.40 -13.75
C VAL A 209 -8.13 -10.89 -13.82
N ASN A 210 -6.90 -10.41 -13.97
CA ASN A 210 -6.63 -9.01 -14.26
C ASN A 210 -5.89 -8.93 -15.58
N THR A 211 -6.26 -7.96 -16.41
CA THR A 211 -5.55 -7.67 -17.65
C THR A 211 -5.34 -6.17 -17.80
N ALA A 212 -4.22 -5.78 -18.39
CA ALA A 212 -3.97 -4.38 -18.74
C ALA A 212 -3.28 -4.29 -20.10
N PHE A 213 -3.68 -3.29 -20.85
CA PHE A 213 -3.11 -2.93 -22.14
C PHE A 213 -2.63 -1.48 -22.07
N GLU A 214 -1.32 -1.32 -22.01
CA GLU A 214 -0.64 -0.05 -21.77
C GLU A 214 0.15 0.39 -23.01
N SER A 215 0.08 1.68 -23.34
CA SER A 215 0.89 2.29 -24.40
C SER A 215 2.30 2.60 -23.92
N ASN A 216 3.32 2.27 -24.76
CA ASN A 216 4.73 2.56 -24.53
C ASN A 216 5.25 3.51 -25.62
N TYR A 217 4.60 4.64 -25.81
CA TYR A 217 5.04 5.63 -26.80
C TYR A 217 6.21 6.45 -26.27
N THR A 218 7.23 6.61 -27.11
CA THR A 218 8.37 7.50 -26.83
C THR A 218 8.08 8.96 -27.17
N ARG A 219 7.07 9.24 -28.01
CA ARG A 219 6.67 10.60 -28.35
C ARG A 219 5.70 11.12 -27.27
N GLU A 220 6.09 12.17 -26.59
CA GLU A 220 5.30 12.80 -25.54
C GLU A 220 3.92 13.31 -25.99
N GLN A 221 3.80 13.71 -27.27
CA GLN A 221 2.54 14.20 -27.86
C GLN A 221 1.56 13.09 -28.28
N SER A 222 1.94 11.81 -28.11
CA SER A 222 1.02 10.70 -28.39
C SER A 222 -0.05 10.60 -27.31
N LEU A 223 -1.21 10.08 -27.66
CA LEU A 223 -2.24 9.73 -26.70
C LEU A 223 -1.79 8.48 -25.92
N HIS A 224 -1.36 8.68 -24.69
CA HIS A 224 -1.09 7.57 -23.77
C HIS A 224 -2.39 6.97 -23.28
N HIS A 225 -2.42 5.65 -23.20
CA HIS A 225 -3.58 4.93 -22.70
C HIS A 225 -3.17 3.74 -21.86
N ASN A 226 -3.95 3.48 -20.84
CA ASN A 226 -3.93 2.27 -20.06
C ASN A 226 -5.37 1.78 -19.93
N ILE A 227 -5.64 0.59 -20.48
CA ILE A 227 -6.98 -0.04 -20.47
C ILE A 227 -6.87 -1.29 -19.63
N GLY A 228 -7.61 -1.33 -18.53
CA GLY A 228 -7.65 -2.45 -17.60
C GLY A 228 -8.99 -3.17 -17.63
N PHE A 229 -8.93 -4.47 -17.45
CA PHE A 229 -10.10 -5.30 -17.17
C PHE A 229 -9.77 -6.25 -16.05
N ASN A 230 -10.59 -6.23 -15.00
CA ASN A 230 -10.48 -7.13 -13.85
C ASN A 230 -11.82 -7.86 -13.69
N TYR A 231 -11.72 -9.13 -13.40
CA TYR A 231 -12.86 -9.94 -13.02
C TYR A 231 -12.48 -10.79 -11.84
N TYR A 232 -13.39 -10.93 -10.86
CA TYR A 232 -13.26 -11.96 -9.86
C TYR A 232 -14.61 -12.58 -9.49
N TYR A 233 -14.51 -13.80 -8.97
CA TYR A 233 -15.58 -14.55 -8.34
C TYR A 233 -15.15 -14.95 -6.94
N LEU A 234 -15.86 -14.45 -5.95
CA LEU A 234 -15.70 -14.77 -4.52
C LEU A 234 -16.89 -15.59 -4.06
N PHE A 235 -16.64 -16.65 -3.34
CA PHE A 235 -17.66 -17.41 -2.63
C PHE A 235 -17.15 -17.86 -1.27
N ASP A 236 -18.08 -18.05 -0.34
CA ASP A 236 -17.78 -18.48 1.00
C ASP A 236 -18.53 -19.75 1.42
N ARG A 237 -18.35 -20.15 2.66
CA ARG A 237 -19.01 -21.34 3.22
C ARG A 237 -20.48 -21.10 3.54
N ALA A 238 -20.90 -19.87 3.77
CA ALA A 238 -22.29 -19.48 4.03
C ALA A 238 -23.12 -19.34 2.75
N GLU A 239 -22.62 -19.88 1.61
CA GLU A 239 -23.25 -19.82 0.28
C GLU A 239 -23.43 -18.39 -0.27
N SER A 240 -22.70 -17.42 0.31
CA SER A 240 -22.65 -16.08 -0.25
C SER A 240 -21.69 -16.02 -1.44
N THR A 241 -22.11 -15.34 -2.50
CA THR A 241 -21.32 -15.20 -3.73
C THR A 241 -21.26 -13.77 -4.19
N GLU A 242 -20.12 -13.40 -4.77
CA GLU A 242 -19.89 -12.08 -5.34
C GLU A 242 -19.10 -12.20 -6.64
N HIS A 243 -19.66 -11.72 -7.75
CA HIS A 243 -18.91 -11.48 -8.98
C HIS A 243 -18.64 -10.01 -9.10
N ASN A 244 -17.43 -9.67 -9.48
CA ASN A 244 -17.06 -8.30 -9.80
C ASN A 244 -16.53 -8.21 -11.23
N ILE A 245 -17.03 -7.26 -11.98
CA ILE A 245 -16.61 -6.92 -13.35
C ILE A 245 -16.17 -5.47 -13.33
N HIS A 246 -14.89 -5.22 -13.60
CA HIS A 246 -14.29 -3.91 -13.46
C HIS A 246 -13.48 -3.54 -14.71
N PHE A 247 -13.87 -2.45 -15.37
CA PHE A 247 -13.15 -1.84 -16.49
C PHE A 247 -12.53 -0.52 -16.05
N MET A 248 -11.27 -0.33 -16.41
CA MET A 248 -10.51 0.89 -16.16
C MET A 248 -10.01 1.48 -17.47
N LEU A 249 -10.04 2.78 -17.58
CA LEU A 249 -9.55 3.55 -18.72
C LEU A 249 -8.80 4.78 -18.23
N ASP A 250 -7.51 4.83 -18.47
CA ASP A 250 -6.70 6.02 -18.25
C ASP A 250 -6.17 6.52 -19.59
N LEU A 251 -6.51 7.74 -19.92
CA LEU A 251 -6.05 8.43 -21.11
C LEU A 251 -5.34 9.71 -20.71
N ASP A 252 -4.16 9.98 -21.24
CA ASP A 252 -3.54 11.29 -21.16
C ASP A 252 -2.80 11.67 -22.44
N LYS A 253 -2.82 12.96 -22.73
CA LYS A 253 -2.11 13.53 -23.87
C LYS A 253 -1.45 14.84 -23.48
N LYS A 254 -0.17 14.99 -23.85
CA LYS A 254 0.52 16.26 -23.72
C LYS A 254 -0.09 17.29 -24.68
N MET A 255 -0.36 18.45 -24.15
CA MET A 255 -0.89 19.60 -24.87
C MET A 255 0.13 20.75 -24.85
N GLU A 256 -0.08 21.76 -25.65
CA GLU A 256 0.76 22.95 -25.74
C GLU A 256 -0.16 24.18 -25.94
N PHE A 257 -0.94 24.51 -24.89
CA PHE A 257 -1.84 25.67 -24.94
C PHE A 257 -1.14 26.97 -24.54
N PHE A 258 -0.18 26.88 -23.60
CA PHE A 258 0.50 28.04 -23.05
C PHE A 258 2.01 27.96 -23.30
N SER A 259 2.58 29.02 -23.87
CA SER A 259 4.02 29.07 -24.18
C SER A 259 4.93 29.15 -22.95
N PHE A 260 4.40 29.45 -21.77
CA PHE A 260 5.15 29.51 -20.53
C PHE A 260 5.16 28.18 -19.76
N SER A 261 4.43 27.17 -20.23
CA SER A 261 4.34 25.87 -19.57
C SER A 261 5.48 24.95 -19.97
N GLU A 262 5.97 24.17 -19.02
CA GLU A 262 6.93 23.11 -19.26
C GLU A 262 6.22 21.81 -19.66
N MET A 263 5.08 21.54 -19.03
CA MET A 263 4.27 20.37 -19.30
C MET A 263 2.78 20.66 -19.07
N GLU A 264 2.01 20.35 -20.08
CA GLU A 264 0.55 20.38 -20.00
C GLU A 264 0.02 19.01 -20.38
N LYS A 265 -0.98 18.54 -19.63
CA LYS A 265 -1.65 17.28 -19.92
C LYS A 265 -3.16 17.45 -19.82
N LEU A 266 -3.85 16.98 -20.84
CA LEU A 266 -5.28 16.71 -20.79
C LEU A 266 -5.47 15.22 -20.60
N GLY A 267 -6.23 14.83 -19.57
CA GLY A 267 -6.46 13.42 -19.27
C GLY A 267 -7.91 13.11 -18.95
N LEU A 268 -8.23 11.84 -19.01
CA LEU A 268 -9.52 11.26 -18.68
C LEU A 268 -9.29 9.94 -17.94
N ASN A 269 -9.78 9.85 -16.70
CA ASN A 269 -9.87 8.59 -16.00
C ASN A 269 -11.32 8.11 -16.05
N GLY A 270 -11.52 6.88 -16.44
CA GLY A 270 -12.81 6.20 -16.48
C GLY A 270 -12.75 4.89 -15.71
N ASP A 271 -13.79 4.63 -14.93
CA ASP A 271 -13.90 3.42 -14.14
C ASP A 271 -15.34 2.91 -14.16
N VAL A 272 -15.53 1.63 -14.44
CA VAL A 272 -16.85 1.00 -14.47
C VAL A 272 -16.77 -0.29 -13.68
N ASN A 273 -17.46 -0.33 -12.56
CA ASN A 273 -17.37 -1.41 -11.59
C ASN A 273 -18.78 -1.96 -11.30
N PHE A 274 -19.02 -3.24 -11.61
CA PHE A 274 -20.28 -3.93 -11.38
C PHE A 274 -20.08 -5.10 -10.43
N TYR A 275 -21.02 -5.20 -9.48
CA TYR A 275 -21.11 -6.32 -8.55
C TYR A 275 -22.43 -7.06 -8.73
N LEU A 276 -22.34 -8.37 -8.87
CA LEU A 276 -23.46 -9.29 -8.85
C LEU A 276 -23.33 -10.13 -7.57
N ASN A 277 -24.20 -9.88 -6.63
CA ASN A 277 -24.17 -10.49 -5.31
C ASN A 277 -25.35 -11.45 -5.14
N ASN A 278 -25.11 -12.51 -4.37
CA ASN A 278 -26.17 -13.37 -3.88
C ASN A 278 -25.83 -13.86 -2.48
N ASP A 279 -26.74 -13.76 -1.54
CA ASP A 279 -26.60 -14.32 -0.21
C ASP A 279 -27.91 -14.95 0.29
N THR A 280 -27.82 -15.75 1.35
CA THR A 280 -28.94 -16.54 1.86
C THR A 280 -30.05 -15.71 2.54
N ILE A 281 -29.78 -14.46 2.92
CA ILE A 281 -30.73 -13.60 3.62
C ILE A 281 -31.34 -12.57 2.66
N ASN A 282 -30.50 -11.86 1.89
CA ASN A 282 -30.94 -10.77 1.02
C ASN A 282 -31.27 -11.25 -0.40
N GLY A 283 -30.92 -12.50 -0.74
CA GLY A 283 -31.07 -13.03 -2.10
C GLY A 283 -30.10 -12.38 -3.09
N SER A 284 -30.52 -12.29 -4.35
CA SER A 284 -29.69 -11.68 -5.41
C SER A 284 -29.89 -10.19 -5.47
N PHE A 285 -28.80 -9.43 -5.45
CA PHE A 285 -28.80 -7.98 -5.63
C PHE A 285 -27.56 -7.53 -6.40
N ASN A 286 -27.75 -6.51 -7.23
CA ASN A 286 -26.72 -6.00 -8.12
C ASN A 286 -26.44 -4.54 -7.77
N SER A 287 -25.20 -4.13 -7.92
CA SER A 287 -24.83 -2.74 -7.75
C SER A 287 -23.70 -2.35 -8.71
N GLY A 288 -23.65 -1.09 -9.07
CA GLY A 288 -22.65 -0.59 -10.00
C GLY A 288 -22.19 0.82 -9.65
N LEU A 289 -20.95 1.09 -9.94
CA LEU A 289 -20.33 2.39 -9.81
C LEU A 289 -19.59 2.72 -11.10
N THR A 290 -19.98 3.78 -11.77
CA THR A 290 -19.26 4.31 -12.94
C THR A 290 -18.68 5.66 -12.57
N THR A 291 -17.38 5.85 -12.74
CA THR A 291 -16.73 7.14 -12.56
C THR A 291 -16.12 7.65 -13.85
N ILE A 292 -16.26 8.95 -14.10
CA ILE A 292 -15.70 9.65 -15.26
C ILE A 292 -15.02 10.91 -14.71
N ALA A 293 -13.70 10.99 -14.85
CA ALA A 293 -12.91 12.06 -14.26
C ALA A 293 -11.97 12.69 -15.28
N PRO A 294 -12.46 13.64 -16.09
CA PRO A 294 -11.60 14.48 -16.92
C PRO A 294 -10.79 15.44 -16.07
N TYR A 295 -9.53 15.65 -16.46
CA TYR A 295 -8.65 16.59 -15.79
C TYR A 295 -7.71 17.30 -16.75
N TYR A 296 -7.25 18.47 -16.32
CA TYR A 296 -6.18 19.21 -16.93
C TYR A 296 -5.05 19.42 -15.91
N SER A 297 -3.81 19.16 -16.30
CA SER A 297 -2.63 19.36 -15.47
C SER A 297 -1.66 20.29 -16.17
N LEU A 298 -1.16 21.27 -15.43
CA LEU A 298 -0.24 22.31 -15.90
C LEU A 298 0.95 22.38 -14.97
N GLN A 299 2.16 22.22 -15.53
CA GLN A 299 3.40 22.45 -14.83
C GLN A 299 4.13 23.64 -15.45
N PHE A 300 4.52 24.59 -14.62
CA PHE A 300 5.39 25.70 -15.02
C PHE A 300 6.26 26.11 -13.84
N ASP A 301 7.56 26.30 -14.10
CA ASP A 301 8.53 26.64 -13.09
C ASP A 301 8.43 25.66 -11.88
N GLN A 302 8.23 26.18 -10.70
CA GLN A 302 8.09 25.41 -9.45
C GLN A 302 6.67 24.93 -9.15
N TYR A 303 5.69 25.23 -9.99
CA TYR A 303 4.26 24.99 -9.74
C TYR A 303 3.73 23.85 -10.58
N LEU A 304 2.96 22.97 -9.96
CA LEU A 304 2.12 21.97 -10.61
C LEU A 304 0.67 22.19 -10.20
N PHE A 305 -0.18 22.45 -11.16
CA PHE A 305 -1.63 22.55 -10.97
C PHE A 305 -2.32 21.37 -11.63
N ARG A 306 -3.32 20.84 -10.98
CA ARG A 306 -4.28 19.91 -11.59
C ARG A 306 -5.69 20.34 -11.23
N VAL A 307 -6.53 20.44 -12.24
CA VAL A 307 -7.95 20.73 -12.11
C VAL A 307 -8.74 19.66 -12.85
N GLY A 308 -9.78 19.17 -12.23
CA GLY A 308 -10.64 18.14 -12.82
C GLY A 308 -11.99 18.08 -12.14
N VAL A 309 -12.81 17.18 -12.63
CA VAL A 309 -14.13 16.87 -12.07
C VAL A 309 -14.27 15.36 -12.06
N ASN A 310 -14.57 14.79 -10.91
CA ASN A 310 -14.91 13.38 -10.79
C ASN A 310 -16.42 13.22 -10.71
N THR A 311 -17.03 12.60 -11.70
CA THR A 311 -18.46 12.29 -11.74
C THR A 311 -18.67 10.82 -11.46
N ALA A 312 -19.36 10.49 -10.36
CA ALA A 312 -19.69 9.14 -9.96
C ALA A 312 -21.20 8.88 -10.19
N ILE A 313 -21.50 7.84 -10.91
CA ILE A 313 -22.85 7.34 -11.19
C ILE A 313 -23.03 6.06 -10.41
N GLN A 314 -23.81 6.11 -9.37
CA GLN A 314 -24.20 4.97 -8.53
C GLN A 314 -25.44 4.31 -9.10
N SER A 315 -25.46 2.99 -9.15
CA SER A 315 -26.60 2.18 -9.58
C SER A 315 -26.78 1.00 -8.61
N ASP A 316 -27.85 1.02 -7.85
CA ASP A 316 -28.29 -0.04 -6.94
C ASP A 316 -29.83 -0.20 -7.01
N SER A 317 -30.56 0.27 -6.02
CA SER A 317 -32.03 0.35 -6.03
C SER A 317 -32.57 1.47 -6.96
N GLY A 318 -31.71 2.33 -7.43
CA GLY A 318 -31.98 3.45 -8.32
C GLY A 318 -30.68 3.95 -8.95
N VAL A 319 -30.75 5.08 -9.66
CA VAL A 319 -29.56 5.73 -10.23
C VAL A 319 -29.41 7.09 -9.59
N SER A 320 -28.22 7.35 -9.04
CA SER A 320 -27.85 8.66 -8.52
C SER A 320 -26.52 9.13 -9.09
N VAL A 321 -26.37 10.46 -9.25
CA VAL A 321 -25.18 11.07 -9.83
C VAL A 321 -24.58 12.03 -8.81
N HIS A 322 -23.29 11.86 -8.57
CA HIS A 322 -22.50 12.68 -7.66
C HIS A 322 -21.34 13.32 -8.43
N VAL A 323 -21.14 14.62 -8.21
CA VAL A 323 -20.08 15.38 -8.90
C VAL A 323 -19.16 15.97 -7.85
N TYR A 324 -17.87 15.71 -8.00
CA TYR A 324 -16.82 16.16 -7.09
C TYR A 324 -15.82 17.02 -7.85
N PRO A 325 -15.51 18.23 -7.35
CA PRO A 325 -14.38 18.99 -7.88
C PRO A 325 -13.06 18.29 -7.51
N GLU A 326 -12.10 18.32 -8.42
CA GLU A 326 -10.74 17.90 -8.17
C GLU A 326 -9.80 19.08 -8.41
N LEU A 327 -9.14 19.54 -7.34
CA LEU A 327 -8.13 20.60 -7.41
C LEU A 327 -6.91 20.14 -6.65
N ARG A 328 -5.73 20.27 -7.25
CA ARG A 328 -4.46 20.01 -6.61
C ARG A 328 -3.44 21.06 -7.01
N LEU A 329 -2.76 21.60 -6.03
CA LEU A 329 -1.62 22.48 -6.18
C LEU A 329 -0.41 21.81 -5.51
N GLU A 330 0.71 21.78 -6.21
CA GLU A 330 1.99 21.39 -5.64
C GLU A 330 3.02 22.49 -5.97
N VAL A 331 3.81 22.87 -4.98
CA VAL A 331 4.82 23.93 -5.10
C VAL A 331 6.16 23.41 -4.61
N LYS A 332 7.15 23.37 -5.48
CA LYS A 332 8.54 23.05 -5.14
C LYS A 332 9.20 24.31 -4.56
N VAL A 333 9.02 24.54 -3.25
CA VAL A 333 9.57 25.74 -2.57
C VAL A 333 11.10 25.73 -2.58
N VAL A 334 11.68 24.55 -2.32
CA VAL A 334 13.10 24.26 -2.49
C VAL A 334 13.17 22.91 -3.17
N GLU A 335 13.76 22.85 -4.36
CA GLU A 335 13.83 21.63 -5.16
C GLU A 335 14.36 20.45 -4.33
N ASP A 336 13.68 19.32 -4.39
CA ASP A 336 13.93 18.09 -3.61
C ASP A 336 13.83 18.20 -2.08
N TYR A 337 13.99 19.39 -1.49
CA TYR A 337 14.05 19.56 -0.03
C TYR A 337 12.73 19.95 0.61
N LEU A 338 11.95 20.79 -0.06
CA LEU A 338 10.66 21.24 0.45
C LEU A 338 9.64 21.40 -0.68
N ILE A 339 8.75 20.48 -0.75
CA ILE A 339 7.60 20.49 -1.67
C ILE A 339 6.35 20.60 -0.81
N THR A 340 5.57 21.64 -1.04
CA THR A 340 4.26 21.82 -0.40
C THR A 340 3.17 21.42 -1.36
N TYR A 341 2.10 20.83 -0.87
CA TYR A 341 0.94 20.51 -1.67
C TYR A 341 -0.35 20.71 -0.89
N ALA A 342 -1.40 21.05 -1.61
CA ALA A 342 -2.75 21.13 -1.08
C ALA A 342 -3.75 20.77 -2.16
N GLY A 343 -4.93 20.32 -1.76
CA GLY A 343 -5.97 19.98 -2.71
C GLY A 343 -7.32 19.73 -2.05
N ILE A 344 -8.30 19.60 -2.91
CA ILE A 344 -9.64 19.16 -2.58
C ILE A 344 -10.09 18.17 -3.65
N ASP A 345 -10.69 17.08 -3.23
CA ASP A 345 -11.34 16.11 -4.10
C ASP A 345 -12.54 15.46 -3.40
N GLY A 346 -13.18 14.53 -4.07
CA GLY A 346 -14.21 13.68 -3.52
C GLY A 346 -14.32 12.41 -4.37
N ARG A 347 -14.88 11.38 -3.78
CA ARG A 347 -15.07 10.10 -4.45
C ARG A 347 -16.18 9.28 -3.82
N MET A 348 -16.66 8.31 -4.56
CA MET A 348 -17.54 7.27 -4.05
C MET A 348 -16.81 5.94 -4.06
N GLU A 349 -17.00 5.16 -3.02
CA GLU A 349 -16.46 3.79 -2.90
C GLU A 349 -17.61 2.81 -2.76
N GLN A 350 -17.46 1.65 -3.37
CA GLN A 350 -18.43 0.58 -3.30
C GLN A 350 -17.92 -0.50 -2.33
N ASN A 351 -18.65 -0.68 -1.24
CA ASN A 351 -18.36 -1.74 -0.30
C ASN A 351 -18.81 -3.09 -0.86
N SER A 352 -18.01 -4.13 -0.62
CA SER A 352 -18.23 -5.46 -1.16
C SER A 352 -17.97 -6.55 -0.10
N LEU A 353 -18.41 -7.77 -0.35
CA LEU A 353 -18.07 -8.90 0.52
C LEU A 353 -16.57 -9.09 0.60
N ARG A 354 -15.87 -8.90 -0.52
CA ARG A 354 -14.42 -8.97 -0.57
C ARG A 354 -13.77 -7.91 0.31
N SER A 355 -14.15 -6.62 0.15
CA SER A 355 -13.55 -5.53 0.94
C SER A 355 -13.77 -5.71 2.44
N PHE A 356 -14.97 -6.17 2.83
CA PHE A 356 -15.27 -6.41 4.23
C PHE A 356 -14.57 -7.64 4.81
N SER A 357 -14.50 -8.75 4.05
CA SER A 357 -13.80 -9.96 4.51
C SER A 357 -12.27 -9.79 4.56
N ASP A 358 -11.71 -8.95 3.69
CA ASP A 358 -10.30 -8.58 3.71
C ASP A 358 -9.96 -7.72 4.96
N GLU A 359 -10.87 -6.81 5.40
CA GLU A 359 -10.70 -6.02 6.62
C GLU A 359 -11.01 -6.85 7.87
N ASN A 360 -12.14 -7.53 7.91
CA ASN A 360 -12.57 -8.37 9.04
C ASN A 360 -13.04 -9.75 8.57
N PRO A 361 -12.24 -10.79 8.72
CA PRO A 361 -12.62 -12.13 8.26
C PRO A 361 -13.73 -12.81 9.11
N PHE A 362 -14.12 -12.21 10.23
CA PHE A 362 -15.12 -12.75 11.17
C PHE A 362 -16.52 -12.17 10.94
N ILE A 363 -16.79 -11.65 9.75
CA ILE A 363 -18.10 -11.09 9.40
C ILE A 363 -19.14 -12.17 9.15
N ASN A 364 -20.41 -11.82 9.39
CA ASN A 364 -21.55 -12.49 8.79
C ASN A 364 -21.59 -12.13 7.30
N SER A 365 -21.64 -13.14 6.42
CA SER A 365 -21.53 -12.92 4.98
C SER A 365 -22.75 -12.23 4.36
N ALA A 366 -23.90 -12.31 5.02
CA ALA A 366 -25.15 -11.65 4.60
C ALA A 366 -25.32 -10.25 5.22
N LEU A 367 -24.29 -9.42 5.11
CA LEU A 367 -24.28 -8.06 5.66
C LEU A 367 -24.69 -7.01 4.63
N PRO A 368 -25.22 -5.85 5.07
CA PRO A 368 -25.61 -4.77 4.16
C PRO A 368 -24.37 -4.17 3.47
N LYS A 369 -24.42 -4.03 2.14
CA LYS A 369 -23.35 -3.45 1.31
C LYS A 369 -23.86 -2.16 0.70
N GLN A 370 -23.47 -1.01 1.29
CA GLN A 370 -23.84 0.33 0.79
C GLN A 370 -22.61 1.00 0.18
N PHE A 371 -22.84 2.08 -0.56
CA PHE A 371 -21.76 2.93 -1.06
C PHE A 371 -21.32 3.91 0.02
N THR A 372 -20.02 4.10 0.16
CA THR A 372 -19.43 5.14 1.00
C THR A 372 -19.12 6.37 0.16
N ASN A 373 -19.66 7.52 0.54
CA ASN A 373 -19.52 8.75 -0.21
C ASN A 373 -18.60 9.74 0.52
N TYR A 374 -17.39 9.90 0.03
CA TYR A 374 -16.45 10.95 0.45
C TYR A 374 -16.84 12.26 -0.27
N LYS A 375 -17.80 12.98 0.27
CA LYS A 375 -18.38 14.19 -0.35
C LYS A 375 -17.37 15.29 -0.60
N SER A 376 -16.40 15.42 0.31
CA SER A 376 -15.35 16.43 0.24
C SER A 376 -14.18 15.94 1.07
N ARG A 377 -13.00 15.97 0.47
CA ARG A 377 -11.75 15.62 1.11
C ARG A 377 -10.74 16.73 0.83
N GLN A 378 -10.47 17.54 1.85
CA GLN A 378 -9.45 18.57 1.81
C GLN A 378 -8.16 18.00 2.37
N PHE A 379 -7.07 18.18 1.67
CA PHE A 379 -5.78 17.68 2.10
C PHE A 379 -4.66 18.67 1.80
N GLY A 380 -3.60 18.56 2.58
CA GLY A 380 -2.39 19.33 2.35
C GLY A 380 -1.21 18.72 3.10
N GLY A 381 -0.01 19.09 2.71
CA GLY A 381 1.16 18.54 3.35
C GLY A 381 2.47 19.13 2.84
N LEU A 382 3.53 18.64 3.47
CA LEU A 382 4.91 18.95 3.18
C LEU A 382 5.65 17.65 2.93
N LYS A 383 6.40 17.55 1.84
CA LYS A 383 7.24 16.39 1.53
C LYS A 383 8.60 16.86 1.01
N GLY A 384 9.62 16.06 1.19
CA GLY A 384 10.95 16.35 0.68
C GLY A 384 12.04 15.57 1.38
N ARG A 385 13.27 16.04 1.24
CA ARG A 385 14.46 15.47 1.87
C ARG A 385 15.04 16.44 2.87
N ILE A 386 15.34 15.97 4.08
CA ILE A 386 16.11 16.74 5.06
C ILE A 386 17.61 16.61 4.73
N THR A 387 18.03 15.42 4.33
CA THR A 387 19.37 15.12 3.86
C THR A 387 19.30 14.11 2.72
N LYS A 388 20.43 13.78 2.08
CA LYS A 388 20.49 12.72 1.07
C LYS A 388 20.09 11.32 1.57
N TYR A 389 19.90 11.16 2.87
CA TYR A 389 19.56 9.88 3.51
C TYR A 389 18.20 9.91 4.20
N LEU A 390 17.62 11.09 4.43
CA LEU A 390 16.42 11.26 5.23
C LEU A 390 15.38 12.04 4.44
N ASP A 391 14.31 11.38 4.07
CA ASP A 391 13.10 11.94 3.47
C ASP A 391 11.96 12.01 4.49
N TYR A 392 11.00 12.88 4.20
CA TYR A 392 9.84 13.07 5.05
C TYR A 392 8.58 13.37 4.23
N ASN A 393 7.44 13.00 4.80
CA ASN A 393 6.12 13.38 4.32
C ASN A 393 5.22 13.62 5.53
N VAL A 394 4.71 14.84 5.68
CA VAL A 394 3.74 15.19 6.72
C VAL A 394 2.49 15.72 6.04
N SER A 395 1.37 15.10 6.30
CA SER A 395 0.10 15.44 5.65
C SER A 395 -1.05 15.53 6.64
N PHE A 396 -1.96 16.41 6.32
CA PHE A 396 -3.23 16.60 6.99
C PHE A 396 -4.36 16.35 5.99
N MET A 397 -5.41 15.71 6.44
CA MET A 397 -6.62 15.49 5.64
C MET A 397 -7.86 15.69 6.51
N ASN A 398 -8.84 16.39 5.96
CA ASN A 398 -10.17 16.51 6.55
C ASN A 398 -11.20 16.06 5.52
N SER A 399 -12.14 15.22 5.89
CA SER A 399 -13.12 14.65 4.98
C SER A 399 -14.50 14.59 5.61
N THR A 400 -15.53 14.82 4.79
CA THR A 400 -16.93 14.54 5.14
C THR A 400 -17.37 13.29 4.40
N ILE A 401 -17.65 12.23 5.15
CA ILE A 401 -17.99 10.91 4.65
C ILE A 401 -19.43 10.60 4.99
N SER A 402 -20.26 10.22 4.02
CA SER A 402 -21.57 9.64 4.27
C SER A 402 -21.50 8.13 4.10
N ASP A 403 -22.24 7.43 4.94
CA ASP A 403 -22.35 5.98 4.92
C ASP A 403 -20.99 5.29 5.09
N MET A 404 -20.22 5.77 6.09
CA MET A 404 -18.97 5.12 6.49
C MET A 404 -19.27 3.80 7.21
N PRO A 405 -18.71 2.65 6.76
CA PRO A 405 -18.96 1.37 7.40
C PRO A 405 -18.22 1.25 8.74
N LEU A 406 -18.93 0.77 9.74
CA LEU A 406 -18.42 0.48 11.08
C LEU A 406 -18.78 -0.97 11.46
N PHE A 407 -17.80 -1.77 11.82
CA PHE A 407 -18.03 -3.14 12.24
C PHE A 407 -18.52 -3.18 13.69
N VAL A 408 -19.59 -3.92 13.94
CA VAL A 408 -20.15 -4.16 15.27
C VAL A 408 -20.41 -5.64 15.47
N ASN A 409 -20.37 -6.10 16.72
CA ASN A 409 -20.72 -7.50 17.01
C ASN A 409 -22.17 -7.76 16.60
N ASP A 410 -22.39 -8.84 15.86
CA ASP A 410 -23.71 -9.27 15.41
C ASP A 410 -24.43 -9.99 16.54
N THR A 411 -25.61 -9.50 16.90
CA THR A 411 -26.46 -10.12 17.93
C THR A 411 -27.29 -11.28 17.39
N ALA A 412 -27.42 -11.37 16.05
CA ALA A 412 -28.16 -12.41 15.34
C ALA A 412 -27.21 -13.50 14.79
N SER A 413 -26.29 -14.00 15.62
CA SER A 413 -25.33 -15.03 15.19
C SER A 413 -26.06 -16.22 14.54
N VAL A 414 -25.66 -16.54 13.31
CA VAL A 414 -26.19 -17.70 12.55
C VAL A 414 -25.75 -19.03 13.16
N ILE A 415 -24.66 -19.05 13.94
CA ILE A 415 -24.10 -20.27 14.54
C ILE A 415 -24.92 -20.68 15.77
N ALA A 416 -25.11 -19.76 16.70
CA ALA A 416 -25.95 -19.95 17.87
C ALA A 416 -26.39 -18.61 18.45
N PRO A 417 -27.65 -18.48 18.92
CA PRO A 417 -28.12 -17.25 19.55
C PRO A 417 -27.25 -16.86 20.77
N GLY A 418 -26.91 -15.58 20.89
CA GLY A 418 -26.17 -15.04 22.02
C GLY A 418 -24.65 -15.22 21.98
N LEU A 419 -24.08 -15.94 21.00
CA LEU A 419 -22.62 -16.10 20.86
C LEU A 419 -21.89 -14.81 20.56
N ASN A 420 -22.50 -13.86 19.85
CA ASN A 420 -21.95 -12.55 19.50
C ASN A 420 -20.51 -12.63 18.91
N ASN A 421 -20.20 -13.74 18.24
CA ASN A 421 -18.88 -14.06 17.69
C ASN A 421 -18.74 -13.78 16.18
N GLN A 422 -19.70 -13.12 15.59
CA GLN A 422 -19.66 -12.63 14.22
C GLN A 422 -19.81 -11.10 14.22
N PHE A 423 -19.46 -10.48 13.10
CA PHE A 423 -19.59 -9.04 12.92
C PHE A 423 -20.56 -8.73 11.79
N THR A 424 -21.34 -7.69 11.98
CA THR A 424 -22.10 -7.01 10.95
C THR A 424 -21.59 -5.60 10.74
N VAL A 425 -22.13 -4.88 9.77
CA VAL A 425 -21.74 -3.51 9.43
C VAL A 425 -22.93 -2.59 9.64
N ILE A 426 -22.69 -1.48 10.32
CA ILE A 426 -23.59 -0.33 10.40
C ILE A 426 -22.94 0.86 9.70
N TYR A 427 -23.73 1.83 9.30
CA TYR A 427 -23.27 2.99 8.55
C TYR A 427 -23.57 4.28 9.28
N ASP A 428 -22.60 5.20 9.27
CA ASP A 428 -22.82 6.53 9.86
C ASP A 428 -22.21 7.63 8.98
N ARG A 429 -22.67 8.86 9.18
CA ARG A 429 -22.04 10.03 8.63
C ARG A 429 -20.92 10.48 9.56
N VAL A 430 -19.74 10.72 8.97
CA VAL A 430 -18.52 10.99 9.73
C VAL A 430 -17.80 12.21 9.18
N LYS A 431 -17.41 13.13 10.08
CA LYS A 431 -16.35 14.10 9.79
C LYS A 431 -15.04 13.52 10.26
N TYR A 432 -14.17 13.23 9.33
CA TYR A 432 -12.92 12.53 9.56
C TYR A 432 -11.73 13.45 9.36
N THR A 433 -10.85 13.50 10.36
CA THR A 433 -9.59 14.24 10.30
C THR A 433 -8.43 13.29 10.51
N ARG A 434 -7.43 13.33 9.62
CA ARG A 434 -6.21 12.53 9.71
C ARG A 434 -4.97 13.41 9.66
N LEU A 435 -4.03 13.16 10.56
CA LEU A 435 -2.67 13.66 10.51
C LEU A 435 -1.74 12.46 10.32
N LEU A 436 -0.92 12.49 9.26
CA LEU A 436 0.07 11.47 8.94
C LEU A 436 1.45 12.11 8.91
N ALA A 437 2.43 11.48 9.57
CA ALA A 437 3.84 11.85 9.49
C ALA A 437 4.67 10.60 9.17
N GLU A 438 5.48 10.68 8.13
CA GLU A 438 6.34 9.60 7.67
C GLU A 438 7.78 10.11 7.52
N PHE A 439 8.73 9.32 7.97
CA PHE A 439 10.16 9.58 7.85
C PHE A 439 10.85 8.34 7.31
N GLY A 440 11.52 8.49 6.17
CA GLY A 440 12.31 7.44 5.55
C GLY A 440 13.80 7.72 5.75
N PHE A 441 14.54 6.77 6.31
CA PHE A 441 15.98 6.84 6.41
C PHE A 441 16.63 5.73 5.60
N HIS A 442 17.42 6.12 4.59
CA HIS A 442 18.04 5.20 3.64
C HIS A 442 19.56 5.42 3.61
N TYR A 443 20.30 4.47 4.18
CA TYR A 443 21.76 4.55 4.18
C TYR A 443 22.37 3.49 3.27
N LYS A 444 22.72 3.87 2.05
CA LYS A 444 23.21 2.98 0.99
C LYS A 444 22.23 1.80 0.82
N SER A 445 22.73 0.64 0.42
CA SER A 445 21.97 -0.63 0.39
C SER A 445 22.00 -1.40 1.74
N LYS A 446 22.49 -0.76 2.82
CA LYS A 446 22.76 -1.48 4.07
C LYS A 446 21.69 -1.31 5.13
N PHE A 447 21.14 -0.10 5.25
CA PHE A 447 20.15 0.19 6.27
C PHE A 447 19.00 1.00 5.68
N ASN A 448 17.80 0.52 5.91
CA ASN A 448 16.56 1.18 5.55
C ASN A 448 15.65 1.20 6.78
N ALA A 449 15.06 2.36 7.08
CA ALA A 449 14.10 2.52 8.18
C ALA A 449 12.98 3.45 7.75
N ILE A 450 11.74 3.05 8.03
CA ILE A 450 10.55 3.86 7.81
C ILE A 450 9.82 3.97 9.16
N LEU A 451 9.67 5.21 9.62
CA LEU A 451 8.85 5.54 10.78
C LEU A 451 7.61 6.25 10.29
N SER A 452 6.44 5.72 10.57
CA SER A 452 5.16 6.37 10.29
C SER A 452 4.32 6.52 11.56
N GLY A 453 3.64 7.66 11.68
CA GLY A 453 2.70 7.95 12.74
C GLY A 453 1.42 8.52 12.16
N GLN A 454 0.29 7.93 12.52
CA GLN A 454 -1.02 8.35 12.04
C GLN A 454 -1.93 8.64 13.25
N TYR A 455 -2.48 9.84 13.27
CA TYR A 455 -3.50 10.25 14.23
C TYR A 455 -4.80 10.51 13.48
N ASN A 456 -5.89 9.94 13.98
CA ASN A 456 -7.21 10.00 13.36
C ASN A 456 -8.24 10.51 14.36
N ASN A 457 -9.19 11.30 13.88
CA ASN A 457 -10.29 11.84 14.67
C ASN A 457 -11.58 11.74 13.88
N TYR A 458 -12.61 11.14 14.50
CA TYR A 458 -13.92 10.88 13.91
C TYR A 458 -15.01 11.55 14.72
N PHE A 459 -15.77 12.41 14.09
CA PHE A 459 -17.02 12.93 14.62
C PHE A 459 -18.17 12.26 13.88
N LEU A 460 -18.89 11.42 14.59
CA LEU A 460 -20.01 10.65 14.06
C LEU A 460 -21.31 11.38 14.34
N ASP A 461 -22.30 11.23 13.46
CA ASP A 461 -23.59 11.89 13.62
C ASP A 461 -24.54 11.09 14.55
N ASN A 462 -24.51 9.75 14.47
CA ASN A 462 -25.45 8.88 15.19
C ASN A 462 -24.77 7.96 16.21
N GLU A 463 -23.53 7.55 15.96
CA GLU A 463 -22.81 6.63 16.81
C GLU A 463 -21.91 7.36 17.82
N ASP A 464 -21.80 6.85 19.06
CA ASP A 464 -20.99 7.47 20.12
C ASP A 464 -19.48 7.29 19.88
N LYS A 465 -19.09 6.23 19.19
CA LYS A 465 -17.68 5.86 18.94
C LYS A 465 -17.48 5.30 17.54
N ALA A 466 -16.28 5.52 17.01
CA ALA A 466 -15.82 4.83 15.82
C ALA A 466 -15.43 3.39 16.19
N TRP A 467 -16.37 2.46 16.04
CA TRP A 467 -16.21 1.09 16.52
C TRP A 467 -15.04 0.35 15.88
N HIS A 468 -14.16 -0.24 16.69
CA HIS A 468 -12.93 -0.94 16.33
C HIS A 468 -11.85 -0.07 15.64
N LYS A 469 -11.99 1.22 15.56
CA LYS A 469 -11.03 2.15 14.93
C LYS A 469 -10.13 2.82 16.01
N PRO A 470 -8.77 2.61 16.07
CA PRO A 470 -7.84 3.23 17.04
C PRO A 470 -7.45 4.68 16.67
N GLY A 471 -7.12 5.59 17.62
CA GLY A 471 -6.82 7.01 17.43
C GLY A 471 -5.40 7.34 17.07
N LEU A 472 -4.52 6.45 17.42
CA LEU A 472 -3.11 6.62 17.15
C LEU A 472 -2.51 5.28 16.73
N GLU A 473 -1.81 5.28 15.63
CA GLU A 473 -0.94 4.19 15.22
C GLU A 473 0.46 4.71 14.94
N LEU A 474 1.44 4.00 15.47
CA LEU A 474 2.85 4.25 15.21
C LEU A 474 3.45 2.97 14.65
N LYS A 475 4.16 3.08 13.54
CA LYS A 475 4.81 1.95 12.88
C LYS A 475 6.27 2.28 12.59
N LEU A 476 7.17 1.42 13.02
CA LEU A 476 8.58 1.44 12.64
C LEU A 476 8.90 0.15 11.91
N ALA A 477 9.38 0.26 10.69
CA ALA A 477 9.91 -0.86 9.91
C ALA A 477 11.37 -0.60 9.58
N THR A 478 12.26 -1.54 9.92
CA THR A 478 13.68 -1.42 9.64
C THR A 478 14.23 -2.67 8.95
N GLU A 479 15.14 -2.46 8.04
CA GLU A 479 15.91 -3.52 7.40
C GLU A 479 17.40 -3.17 7.47
N TYR A 480 18.20 -4.11 7.96
CA TYR A 480 19.65 -3.96 8.04
C TYR A 480 20.36 -5.16 7.43
N THR A 481 21.19 -4.91 6.41
CA THR A 481 22.01 -5.92 5.76
C THR A 481 23.46 -5.79 6.26
N MET A 482 23.87 -6.74 7.07
CA MET A 482 25.23 -6.82 7.63
C MET A 482 26.09 -7.72 6.77
N GLN A 483 27.21 -7.18 6.24
CA GLN A 483 28.21 -7.88 5.43
C GLN A 483 27.61 -8.70 4.26
N GLU A 484 26.46 -8.26 3.72
CA GLU A 484 25.71 -8.94 2.64
C GLU A 484 25.22 -10.35 2.99
N LYS A 485 25.50 -10.84 4.20
CA LYS A 485 25.20 -12.20 4.66
C LYS A 485 24.04 -12.27 5.65
N ILE A 486 23.89 -11.29 6.52
CA ILE A 486 22.84 -11.30 7.53
C ILE A 486 21.88 -10.16 7.23
N LEU A 487 20.62 -10.51 7.04
CA LEU A 487 19.52 -9.58 6.87
C LEU A 487 18.66 -9.59 8.13
N LEU A 488 18.58 -8.44 8.79
CA LEU A 488 17.76 -8.22 9.97
C LEU A 488 16.57 -7.35 9.59
N ARG A 489 15.38 -7.75 10.00
CA ARG A 489 14.14 -6.99 9.85
C ARG A 489 13.50 -6.81 11.22
N LEU A 490 13.25 -5.58 11.61
CA LEU A 490 12.52 -5.27 12.84
C LEU A 490 11.29 -4.45 12.48
N GLU A 491 10.14 -4.89 12.94
CA GLU A 491 8.88 -4.17 12.82
C GLU A 491 8.30 -3.95 14.20
N ILE A 492 7.90 -2.70 14.49
CA ILE A 492 7.22 -2.32 15.71
C ILE A 492 5.93 -1.61 15.31
N LEU A 493 4.80 -2.13 15.76
CA LEU A 493 3.49 -1.52 15.61
C LEU A 493 2.95 -1.19 17.00
N ASN A 494 2.62 0.07 17.23
CA ASN A 494 1.89 0.49 18.42
C ASN A 494 0.51 1.01 17.99
N ARG A 495 -0.52 0.45 18.59
CA ARG A 495 -1.92 0.79 18.34
C ARG A 495 -2.59 1.22 19.63
N SER A 496 -3.26 2.37 19.61
CA SER A 496 -4.02 2.86 20.76
C SER A 496 -5.26 2.00 21.03
N SER A 497 -5.94 2.24 22.14
CA SER A 497 -7.20 1.57 22.44
C SER A 497 -8.32 1.98 21.49
N SER A 498 -9.24 1.07 21.21
CA SER A 498 -10.48 1.28 20.47
C SER A 498 -11.69 0.82 21.28
N TYR A 499 -12.88 0.85 20.70
CA TYR A 499 -14.11 0.47 21.39
C TYR A 499 -14.94 -0.47 20.51
N ALA A 500 -15.58 -1.46 21.14
CA ALA A 500 -16.59 -2.31 20.53
C ALA A 500 -17.97 -1.90 21.00
N LYS A 501 -18.97 -2.02 20.11
CA LYS A 501 -20.38 -1.85 20.43
C LYS A 501 -20.96 -3.17 20.93
N LEU A 502 -21.44 -3.18 22.16
CA LEU A 502 -22.16 -4.31 22.72
C LEU A 502 -23.59 -3.92 23.06
N TYR A 503 -24.46 -4.90 23.07
CA TYR A 503 -25.85 -4.78 23.50
C TYR A 503 -26.04 -5.61 24.75
N GLU A 504 -26.38 -4.97 25.86
CA GLU A 504 -26.67 -5.61 27.13
C GLU A 504 -28.14 -5.37 27.48
N THR A 505 -28.81 -6.39 28.02
CA THR A 505 -30.16 -6.27 28.53
C THR A 505 -30.07 -5.84 30.00
N ASP A 506 -30.69 -4.74 30.35
CA ASP A 506 -30.74 -4.27 31.73
C ASP A 506 -31.75 -5.06 32.58
N ALA A 507 -31.85 -4.74 33.89
CA ALA A 507 -32.75 -5.40 34.81
C ALA A 507 -34.25 -5.18 34.50
N ASN A 508 -34.59 -4.32 33.52
CA ASN A 508 -35.94 -4.02 33.05
C ASN A 508 -36.24 -4.61 31.68
N ASP A 509 -35.40 -5.52 31.17
CA ASP A 509 -35.43 -6.07 29.80
C ASP A 509 -35.23 -5.02 28.69
N GLU A 510 -34.69 -3.84 29.02
CA GLU A 510 -34.34 -2.86 27.99
C GLU A 510 -32.94 -3.10 27.43
N ILE A 511 -32.81 -3.05 26.08
CA ILE A 511 -31.53 -3.21 25.41
C ILE A 511 -30.74 -1.90 25.49
N LYS A 512 -29.59 -1.94 26.17
CA LYS A 512 -28.68 -0.82 26.34
C LYS A 512 -27.41 -1.04 25.52
N VAL A 513 -26.97 0.02 24.81
CA VAL A 513 -25.68 0.03 24.13
C VAL A 513 -24.57 0.30 25.14
N VAL A 514 -23.56 -0.56 25.16
CA VAL A 514 -22.36 -0.44 26.00
C VAL A 514 -21.11 -0.35 25.12
N ALA A 515 -20.30 0.66 25.37
CA ALA A 515 -19.01 0.83 24.70
C ALA A 515 -17.90 0.08 25.44
N GLN A 516 -17.61 -1.15 25.04
CA GLN A 516 -16.53 -1.94 25.62
C GLN A 516 -15.18 -1.48 25.08
N LYS A 517 -14.26 -1.09 25.97
CA LYS A 517 -12.91 -0.67 25.58
C LYS A 517 -12.04 -1.86 25.21
N ILE A 518 -11.51 -1.86 23.99
CA ILE A 518 -10.48 -2.77 23.53
C ILE A 518 -9.11 -2.12 23.82
N LYS A 519 -8.27 -2.83 24.58
CA LYS A 519 -6.96 -2.30 24.98
C LYS A 519 -6.05 -2.16 23.78
N GLY A 520 -5.34 -1.04 23.69
CA GLY A 520 -4.23 -0.88 22.77
C GLY A 520 -3.08 -1.85 23.06
N PHE A 521 -2.22 -2.04 22.08
CA PHE A 521 -1.10 -2.96 22.19
C PHE A 521 0.14 -2.45 21.43
N THR A 522 1.28 -3.05 21.75
CA THR A 522 2.51 -2.90 20.97
C THR A 522 2.90 -4.27 20.46
N ASP A 523 3.05 -4.40 19.15
CA ASP A 523 3.55 -5.60 18.50
C ASP A 523 5.00 -5.39 18.06
N VAL A 524 5.87 -6.37 18.35
CA VAL A 524 7.29 -6.33 17.99
C VAL A 524 7.63 -7.61 17.27
N ASN A 525 8.07 -7.49 16.02
CA ASN A 525 8.40 -8.59 15.13
C ASN A 525 9.85 -8.49 14.70
N LEU A 526 10.58 -9.61 14.72
CA LEU A 526 11.98 -9.68 14.34
C LEU A 526 12.20 -10.81 13.34
N GLY A 527 12.73 -10.49 12.19
CA GLY A 527 13.18 -11.42 11.18
C GLY A 527 14.70 -11.44 11.08
N VAL A 528 15.29 -12.62 11.02
CA VAL A 528 16.72 -12.81 10.78
C VAL A 528 16.89 -13.80 9.64
N GLU A 529 17.63 -13.43 8.61
CA GLU A 529 17.98 -14.32 7.51
C GLU A 529 19.51 -14.36 7.35
N TYR A 530 20.06 -15.56 7.38
CA TYR A 530 21.48 -15.80 7.14
C TYR A 530 21.69 -16.41 5.75
N ARG A 531 22.38 -15.69 4.88
CA ARG A 531 22.73 -16.11 3.53
C ARG A 531 24.02 -16.93 3.58
N TYR A 532 23.87 -18.26 3.55
CA TYR A 532 25.02 -19.17 3.51
C TYR A 532 25.83 -18.98 2.22
N ASN A 533 25.13 -18.88 1.08
CA ASN A 533 25.69 -18.54 -0.22
C ASN A 533 24.64 -17.79 -1.05
N GLN A 534 24.92 -17.55 -2.34
CA GLN A 534 24.01 -16.84 -3.25
C GLN A 534 22.69 -17.59 -3.52
N ALA A 535 22.63 -18.88 -3.28
CA ALA A 535 21.47 -19.72 -3.55
C ALA A 535 20.71 -20.13 -2.28
N LEU A 536 21.41 -20.36 -1.16
CA LEU A 536 20.85 -20.94 0.06
C LEU A 536 20.90 -19.97 1.22
N SER A 537 19.76 -19.76 1.90
CA SER A 537 19.67 -19.03 3.16
C SER A 537 18.86 -19.80 4.20
N GLY A 538 19.13 -19.57 5.48
CA GLY A 538 18.28 -19.96 6.60
C GLY A 538 17.61 -18.72 7.20
N PHE A 539 16.37 -18.84 7.65
CA PHE A 539 15.66 -17.72 8.27
C PHE A 539 14.93 -18.10 9.55
N ILE A 540 14.78 -17.09 10.41
CA ILE A 540 13.97 -17.13 11.63
C ILE A 540 13.06 -15.91 11.57
N SER A 541 11.75 -16.10 11.73
CA SER A 541 10.78 -15.03 11.93
C SER A 541 10.16 -15.20 13.30
N MET A 542 10.25 -14.17 14.13
CA MET A 542 9.71 -14.11 15.48
C MET A 542 8.67 -13.00 15.55
N ASN A 543 7.42 -13.36 15.77
CA ASN A 543 6.33 -12.41 15.83
C ASN A 543 5.78 -12.31 17.26
N ASN A 544 5.26 -11.14 17.60
CA ASN A 544 4.74 -10.82 18.93
C ASN A 544 5.75 -11.17 20.03
N LEU A 545 6.96 -10.61 19.94
CA LEU A 545 8.05 -10.83 20.90
C LEU A 545 7.67 -10.48 22.33
N LEU A 546 6.74 -9.54 22.52
CA LEU A 546 6.22 -9.16 23.83
C LEU A 546 5.23 -10.18 24.41
N SER A 547 4.85 -11.19 23.62
CA SER A 547 3.92 -12.27 24.01
C SER A 547 2.58 -11.76 24.55
N GLN A 548 2.10 -10.62 24.05
CA GLN A 548 0.83 -10.02 24.46
C GLN A 548 -0.35 -10.70 23.75
N ARG A 549 -1.51 -10.77 24.41
CA ARG A 549 -2.78 -11.03 23.74
C ARG A 549 -3.26 -9.72 23.14
N GLN A 550 -3.20 -9.62 21.82
CA GLN A 550 -3.61 -8.45 21.05
C GLN A 550 -5.04 -8.69 20.53
N TYR A 551 -5.88 -7.68 20.61
CA TYR A 551 -7.26 -7.72 20.13
C TYR A 551 -7.43 -6.64 19.06
N LEU A 552 -7.56 -7.06 17.80
CA LEU A 552 -8.00 -6.18 16.71
C LEU A 552 -9.52 -6.07 16.72
N TRP A 553 -10.16 -7.20 16.93
CA TRP A 553 -11.61 -7.36 16.97
C TRP A 553 -12.03 -7.82 18.36
N ASN A 554 -13.19 -7.36 18.81
CA ASN A 554 -13.71 -7.76 20.10
C ASN A 554 -13.84 -9.28 20.19
N ASN A 555 -13.41 -9.87 21.31
CA ASN A 555 -13.37 -11.30 21.56
C ASN A 555 -12.43 -12.14 20.69
N TYR A 556 -11.59 -11.53 19.82
CA TYR A 556 -10.66 -12.23 18.94
C TYR A 556 -9.20 -11.98 19.32
N PRO A 557 -8.65 -12.68 20.33
CA PRO A 557 -7.25 -12.55 20.71
C PRO A 557 -6.32 -13.16 19.65
N SER A 558 -5.20 -12.50 19.39
CA SER A 558 -4.13 -13.07 18.57
C SER A 558 -3.40 -14.21 19.29
N TYR A 559 -2.68 -15.03 18.51
CA TYR A 559 -1.62 -15.87 19.07
C TYR A 559 -0.59 -15.00 19.79
N ARG A 560 0.01 -15.54 20.87
CA ARG A 560 1.12 -14.91 21.55
C ARG A 560 2.40 -15.08 20.74
N PHE A 561 3.56 -15.10 21.39
CA PHE A 561 4.84 -15.28 20.73
C PHE A 561 4.80 -16.43 19.70
N ASN A 562 5.11 -16.09 18.46
CA ASN A 562 5.12 -17.00 17.32
C ASN A 562 6.53 -17.01 16.71
N VAL A 563 7.04 -18.20 16.43
CA VAL A 563 8.32 -18.38 15.75
C VAL A 563 8.15 -19.29 14.54
N LEU A 564 8.75 -18.89 13.43
CA LEU A 564 8.84 -19.66 12.19
C LEU A 564 10.30 -19.80 11.79
N LEU A 565 10.76 -21.04 11.62
CA LEU A 565 12.09 -21.37 11.17
C LEU A 565 12.03 -21.97 9.77
N GLY A 566 12.98 -21.67 8.92
CA GLY A 566 12.96 -22.22 7.59
C GLY A 566 14.21 -21.96 6.78
N VAL A 567 14.14 -22.40 5.53
CA VAL A 567 15.20 -22.27 4.55
C VAL A 567 14.66 -21.65 3.27
N THR A 568 15.54 -20.99 2.54
CA THR A 568 15.26 -20.47 1.20
C THR A 568 16.28 -21.04 0.22
N TYR A 569 15.84 -21.33 -0.99
CA TYR A 569 16.73 -21.82 -2.04
C TYR A 569 16.36 -21.18 -3.39
N SER A 570 17.36 -20.54 -4.01
CA SER A 570 17.26 -19.90 -5.33
C SER A 570 18.02 -20.72 -6.38
N PHE A 571 17.40 -21.05 -7.55
CA PHE A 571 18.01 -21.94 -8.56
C PHE A 571 17.60 -21.61 -10.00
#